data_08814d408ec94c2f48a0dd468d74d9e6
#
_entry.id   08814d408ec94c2f48a0dd468d74d9e6
#
_cell.length_a   1.000
_cell.length_b   1.000
_cell.length_c   1.000
_cell.angle_alpha   90.00
_cell.angle_beta   90.00
_cell.angle_gamma   90.00
#
_symmetry.space_group_name_H-M   'P 1'
#
loop_
_entity.id
_entity.type
_entity.pdbx_description
1 polymer ?
#
loop_
_entity_poly.entity_id
_entity_poly.type
_entity_poly.pdbx_seq_one_letter_code
_entity_poly.pdbx_strand_id
1 'polypeptide(L)'
;KPMDENNSIQLFEDRKIRTAWDEEKEEWYFSVQDVVAVLSESTDPKQYIKKMRARDPQLSANWGTICTPVQMLAADGKQRKVQAANTEGILRIIQSIPSPKAEPFKRWLAQVGRERIEETIDPEQAIDRALETYQKKGYSEDWIHQRILSIRVRNELTAEWQARGVEQGREYAILTDEITKAWSGMTTRQYKNLKGLKKENLRDNMSTLEIVLN
;
A
#
# COMPACT_ATOMS: atom_id res chain seq x y z
N LYS A 1 17.75 0.44 -19.63
CA LYS A 1 18.06 0.26 -18.17
C LYS A 1 16.88 -0.44 -17.54
N PRO A 2 17.09 -1.51 -16.74
CA PRO A 2 15.99 -2.06 -15.97
C PRO A 2 15.47 -0.97 -15.05
N MET A 3 14.16 -0.90 -14.90
CA MET A 3 13.53 0.00 -13.95
C MET A 3 13.85 -0.53 -12.56
N ASP A 4 14.58 0.21 -11.76
CA ASP A 4 14.79 -0.10 -10.36
C ASP A 4 13.44 -0.08 -9.64
N GLU A 5 13.28 -0.96 -8.65
CA GLU A 5 12.11 -0.96 -7.75
C GLU A 5 11.78 0.45 -7.24
N ASN A 6 12.81 1.28 -7.03
CA ASN A 6 12.67 2.69 -6.68
C ASN A 6 11.84 3.51 -7.67
N ASN A 7 11.93 3.24 -8.97
CA ASN A 7 11.20 4.04 -9.97
C ASN A 7 9.70 3.72 -9.99
N SER A 8 9.30 2.50 -9.64
CA SER A 8 7.89 2.10 -9.61
C SER A 8 7.19 2.65 -8.35
N ILE A 9 7.89 2.67 -7.22
CA ILE A 9 7.42 3.31 -5.98
C ILE A 9 7.36 4.83 -6.18
N GLN A 10 8.29 5.44 -6.90
CA GLN A 10 8.31 6.87 -7.21
C GLN A 10 7.07 7.36 -7.96
N LEU A 11 6.39 6.51 -8.75
CA LEU A 11 5.13 6.88 -9.37
C LEU A 11 4.08 7.29 -8.33
N PHE A 12 3.98 6.54 -7.23
CA PHE A 12 3.02 6.82 -6.15
C PHE A 12 3.46 7.99 -5.24
N GLU A 13 4.72 8.38 -5.32
CA GLU A 13 5.30 9.52 -4.61
C GLU A 13 5.40 10.78 -5.49
N ASP A 14 5.08 10.68 -6.79
CA ASP A 14 5.11 11.82 -7.72
C ASP A 14 4.11 12.89 -7.27
N ARG A 15 4.62 14.10 -7.01
CA ARG A 15 3.82 15.26 -6.58
C ARG A 15 2.80 15.73 -7.63
N LYS A 16 2.92 15.30 -8.88
CA LYS A 16 1.95 15.56 -9.94
C LYS A 16 0.69 14.72 -9.81
N ILE A 17 0.73 13.65 -9.02
CA ILE A 17 -0.39 12.76 -8.79
C ILE A 17 -1.02 13.14 -7.46
N ARG A 18 -2.25 13.66 -7.52
CA ARG A 18 -3.04 13.97 -6.33
C ARG A 18 -3.47 12.67 -5.65
N THR A 19 -3.41 12.67 -4.33
CA THR A 19 -3.76 11.53 -3.49
C THR A 19 -4.72 11.95 -2.39
N ALA A 20 -5.50 11.00 -1.89
CA ALA A 20 -6.34 11.15 -0.71
C ALA A 20 -6.27 9.90 0.15
N TRP A 21 -6.26 10.07 1.46
CA TRP A 21 -6.30 8.98 2.43
C TRP A 21 -7.74 8.73 2.88
N ASP A 22 -8.19 7.48 2.82
CA ASP A 22 -9.46 7.02 3.37
C ASP A 22 -9.21 6.40 4.75
N GLU A 23 -9.67 7.06 5.80
CA GLU A 23 -9.48 6.61 7.19
C GLU A 23 -10.25 5.33 7.53
N GLU A 24 -11.43 5.12 6.93
CA GLU A 24 -12.25 3.95 7.22
C GLU A 24 -11.68 2.69 6.58
N LYS A 25 -11.23 2.82 5.33
CA LYS A 25 -10.68 1.69 4.56
C LYS A 25 -9.19 1.51 4.78
N GLU A 26 -8.52 2.48 5.41
CA GLU A 26 -7.07 2.53 5.54
C GLU A 26 -6.36 2.35 4.18
N GLU A 27 -6.83 3.09 3.18
CA GLU A 27 -6.32 3.03 1.81
C GLU A 27 -6.02 4.42 1.24
N TRP A 28 -4.98 4.46 0.40
CA TRP A 28 -4.70 5.59 -0.46
C TRP A 28 -5.52 5.52 -1.75
N TYR A 29 -6.09 6.66 -2.14
CA TYR A 29 -6.71 6.88 -3.43
C TYR A 29 -5.87 7.83 -4.27
N PHE A 30 -5.77 7.54 -5.56
CA PHE A 30 -4.96 8.28 -6.52
C PHE A 30 -5.86 8.83 -7.62
N SER A 31 -5.60 10.07 -8.06
CA SER A 31 -6.30 10.64 -9.21
C SER A 31 -5.96 9.84 -10.47
N VAL A 32 -6.98 9.22 -11.08
CA VAL A 32 -6.82 8.45 -12.33
C VAL A 32 -6.32 9.35 -13.46
N GLN A 33 -6.86 10.57 -13.56
CA GLN A 33 -6.46 11.52 -14.58
C GLN A 33 -4.98 11.88 -14.46
N ASP A 34 -4.49 12.09 -13.25
CA ASP A 34 -3.09 12.47 -13.02
C ASP A 34 -2.14 11.31 -13.35
N VAL A 35 -2.49 10.07 -12.95
CA VAL A 35 -1.68 8.88 -13.30
C VAL A 35 -1.61 8.69 -14.81
N VAL A 36 -2.74 8.80 -15.50
CA VAL A 36 -2.78 8.69 -16.97
C VAL A 36 -1.98 9.80 -17.63
N ALA A 37 -2.06 11.03 -17.12
CA ALA A 37 -1.28 12.16 -17.65
C ALA A 37 0.22 11.89 -17.53
N VAL A 38 0.70 11.42 -16.39
CA VAL A 38 2.12 11.11 -16.15
C VAL A 38 2.60 9.97 -17.05
N LEU A 39 1.82 8.90 -17.19
CA LEU A 39 2.23 7.69 -17.91
C LEU A 39 1.98 7.74 -19.43
N SER A 40 1.13 8.62 -19.91
CA SER A 40 0.83 8.76 -21.35
C SER A 40 1.46 10.00 -21.98
N GLU A 41 1.91 10.96 -21.17
CA GLU A 41 2.33 12.29 -21.61
C GLU A 41 1.25 13.04 -22.44
N SER A 42 -0.01 12.64 -22.27
CA SER A 42 -1.14 13.24 -22.97
C SER A 42 -1.42 14.65 -22.44
N THR A 43 -1.64 15.58 -23.34
CA THR A 43 -2.11 16.93 -23.03
C THR A 43 -3.59 16.96 -22.68
N ASP A 44 -4.34 15.92 -23.06
CA ASP A 44 -5.76 15.73 -22.73
C ASP A 44 -6.00 14.35 -22.11
N PRO A 45 -5.72 14.17 -20.81
CA PRO A 45 -5.90 12.89 -20.14
C PRO A 45 -7.34 12.38 -20.12
N LYS A 46 -8.34 13.29 -20.11
CA LYS A 46 -9.76 12.89 -20.13
C LYS A 46 -10.12 12.19 -21.44
N GLN A 47 -9.71 12.75 -22.55
CA GLN A 47 -9.95 12.14 -23.86
C GLN A 47 -9.14 10.86 -24.02
N TYR A 48 -7.93 10.81 -23.48
CA TYR A 48 -7.11 9.59 -23.45
C TYR A 48 -7.81 8.45 -22.70
N ILE A 49 -8.33 8.71 -21.51
CA ILE A 49 -9.11 7.74 -20.71
C ILE A 49 -10.33 7.25 -21.49
N LYS A 50 -11.07 8.15 -22.15
CA LYS A 50 -12.23 7.77 -22.96
C LYS A 50 -11.85 6.80 -24.08
N LYS A 51 -10.77 7.08 -24.81
CA LYS A 51 -10.26 6.20 -25.88
C LYS A 51 -9.75 4.86 -25.33
N MET A 52 -9.04 4.89 -24.20
CA MET A 52 -8.54 3.69 -23.53
C MET A 52 -9.67 2.75 -23.11
N ARG A 53 -10.72 3.29 -22.50
CA ARG A 53 -11.92 2.54 -22.13
C ARG A 53 -12.64 1.95 -23.34
N ALA A 54 -12.71 2.68 -24.43
CA ALA A 54 -13.32 2.20 -25.68
C ALA A 54 -12.56 1.01 -26.29
N ARG A 55 -11.26 0.91 -26.06
CA ARG A 55 -10.39 -0.16 -26.57
C ARG A 55 -10.32 -1.38 -25.64
N ASP A 56 -10.66 -1.21 -24.37
CA ASP A 56 -10.62 -2.27 -23.35
C ASP A 56 -12.02 -2.48 -22.76
N PRO A 57 -12.82 -3.40 -23.33
CA PRO A 57 -14.20 -3.65 -22.87
C PRO A 57 -14.27 -4.12 -21.42
N GLN A 58 -13.27 -4.87 -20.94
CA GLN A 58 -13.23 -5.36 -19.57
C GLN A 58 -12.97 -4.22 -18.59
N LEU A 59 -12.04 -3.32 -18.91
CA LEU A 59 -11.81 -2.11 -18.13
C LEU A 59 -13.07 -1.25 -18.07
N SER A 60 -13.74 -1.06 -19.20
CA SER A 60 -14.95 -0.26 -19.30
C SER A 60 -16.10 -0.85 -18.46
N ALA A 61 -16.30 -2.18 -18.53
CA ALA A 61 -17.32 -2.88 -17.75
C ALA A 61 -17.09 -2.78 -16.23
N ASN A 62 -15.83 -2.78 -15.81
CA ASN A 62 -15.43 -2.73 -14.40
C ASN A 62 -15.12 -1.31 -13.88
N TRP A 63 -15.27 -0.29 -14.72
CA TRP A 63 -14.85 1.07 -14.39
C TRP A 63 -15.49 1.60 -13.10
N GLY A 64 -16.77 1.39 -12.91
CA GLY A 64 -17.49 1.82 -11.72
C GLY A 64 -17.10 1.08 -10.44
N THR A 65 -16.51 -0.11 -10.55
CA THR A 65 -15.95 -0.87 -9.42
C THR A 65 -14.53 -0.42 -9.11
N ILE A 66 -13.73 -0.12 -10.13
CA ILE A 66 -12.33 0.29 -10.02
C ILE A 66 -12.21 1.74 -9.54
N CYS A 67 -13.06 2.62 -10.05
CA CYS A 67 -13.00 4.06 -9.81
C CYS A 67 -14.15 4.55 -8.94
N THR A 68 -13.83 5.51 -8.06
CA THR A 68 -14.81 6.21 -7.23
C THR A 68 -14.49 7.71 -7.21
N PRO A 69 -15.51 8.59 -7.11
CA PRO A 69 -15.26 10.01 -6.92
C PRO A 69 -14.72 10.31 -5.53
N VAL A 70 -13.60 11.00 -5.44
CA VAL A 70 -12.97 11.41 -4.18
C VAL A 70 -12.69 12.91 -4.21
N GLN A 71 -12.88 13.58 -3.09
CA GLN A 71 -12.55 15.00 -2.94
C GLN A 71 -11.04 15.20 -2.95
N MET A 72 -10.58 16.02 -3.89
CA MET A 72 -9.16 16.37 -4.01
C MET A 72 -9.00 17.84 -4.34
N LEU A 73 -7.87 18.41 -3.96
CA LEU A 73 -7.52 19.79 -4.23
C LEU A 73 -7.30 19.99 -5.74
N ALA A 74 -8.02 20.93 -6.34
CA ALA A 74 -7.79 21.34 -7.72
C ALA A 74 -6.70 22.41 -7.81
N ALA A 75 -6.21 22.69 -9.02
CA ALA A 75 -5.17 23.69 -9.26
C ALA A 75 -5.56 25.10 -8.83
N ASP A 76 -6.87 25.42 -8.79
CA ASP A 76 -7.41 26.70 -8.32
C ASP A 76 -7.61 26.76 -6.79
N GLY A 77 -7.10 25.76 -6.04
CA GLY A 77 -7.21 25.69 -4.59
C GLY A 77 -8.59 25.22 -4.06
N LYS A 78 -9.53 24.87 -4.94
CA LYS A 78 -10.87 24.40 -4.54
C LYS A 78 -10.91 22.88 -4.45
N GLN A 79 -11.67 22.38 -3.47
CA GLN A 79 -11.97 20.94 -3.39
C GLN A 79 -12.96 20.54 -4.48
N ARG A 80 -12.63 19.52 -5.23
CA ARG A 80 -13.49 18.98 -6.29
C ARG A 80 -13.50 17.46 -6.27
N LYS A 81 -14.63 16.87 -6.67
CA LYS A 81 -14.69 15.43 -6.88
C LYS A 81 -13.90 15.03 -8.13
N VAL A 82 -12.93 14.14 -7.93
CA VAL A 82 -12.04 13.63 -8.97
C VAL A 82 -12.22 12.11 -9.03
N GLN A 83 -12.23 11.55 -10.23
CA GLN A 83 -12.19 10.10 -10.40
C GLN A 83 -10.88 9.56 -9.85
N ALA A 84 -10.98 8.69 -8.85
CA ALA A 84 -9.85 8.12 -8.15
C ALA A 84 -9.96 6.60 -8.06
N ALA A 85 -8.85 5.94 -7.86
CA ALA A 85 -8.80 4.52 -7.60
C ALA A 85 -7.76 4.23 -6.50
N ASN A 86 -7.97 3.14 -5.76
CA ASN A 86 -6.98 2.65 -4.82
C ASN A 86 -5.79 2.01 -5.55
N THR A 87 -4.81 1.50 -4.81
CA THR A 87 -3.61 0.90 -5.40
C THR A 87 -3.93 -0.21 -6.40
N GLU A 88 -4.82 -1.14 -6.06
CA GLU A 88 -5.22 -2.24 -6.94
C GLU A 88 -5.87 -1.70 -8.23
N GLY A 89 -6.81 -0.76 -8.11
CA GLY A 89 -7.47 -0.13 -9.23
C GLY A 89 -6.52 0.63 -10.15
N ILE A 90 -5.57 1.36 -9.60
CA ILE A 90 -4.53 2.06 -10.37
C ILE A 90 -3.65 1.07 -11.13
N LEU A 91 -3.21 -0.01 -10.49
CA LEU A 91 -2.41 -1.03 -11.14
C LEU A 91 -3.17 -1.69 -12.31
N ARG A 92 -4.47 -1.92 -12.15
CA ARG A 92 -5.33 -2.43 -13.24
C ARG A 92 -5.42 -1.42 -14.40
N ILE A 93 -5.60 -0.14 -14.11
CA ILE A 93 -5.67 0.92 -15.13
C ILE A 93 -4.36 1.03 -15.90
N ILE A 94 -3.23 0.99 -15.21
CA ILE A 94 -1.89 1.08 -15.83
C ILE A 94 -1.67 -0.03 -16.87
N GLN A 95 -2.17 -1.23 -16.62
CA GLN A 95 -2.07 -2.35 -17.55
C GLN A 95 -2.78 -2.07 -18.89
N SER A 96 -3.77 -1.19 -18.90
CA SER A 96 -4.54 -0.82 -20.10
C SER A 96 -3.98 0.43 -20.81
N ILE A 97 -2.95 1.08 -20.28
CA ILE A 97 -2.33 2.25 -20.91
C ILE A 97 -1.37 1.78 -22.02
N PRO A 98 -1.67 2.08 -23.31
CA PRO A 98 -0.84 1.62 -24.43
C PRO A 98 0.41 2.46 -24.68
N SER A 99 0.70 3.43 -23.82
CA SER A 99 1.89 4.29 -23.97
C SER A 99 3.18 3.51 -23.67
N PRO A 100 4.25 3.73 -24.47
CA PRO A 100 5.58 3.21 -24.18
C PRO A 100 6.10 3.61 -22.78
N LYS A 101 5.66 4.74 -22.26
CA LYS A 101 6.02 5.22 -20.93
C LYS A 101 5.46 4.34 -19.79
N ALA A 102 4.40 3.61 -20.04
CA ALA A 102 3.84 2.64 -19.10
C ALA A 102 4.53 1.26 -19.15
N GLU A 103 5.29 0.96 -20.20
CA GLU A 103 5.91 -0.35 -20.41
C GLU A 103 6.86 -0.77 -19.28
N PRO A 104 7.76 0.07 -18.77
CA PRO A 104 8.60 -0.28 -17.63
C PRO A 104 7.80 -0.68 -16.40
N PHE A 105 6.66 -0.03 -16.16
CA PHE A 105 5.76 -0.35 -15.06
C PHE A 105 5.09 -1.71 -15.24
N LYS A 106 4.66 -2.03 -16.45
CA LYS A 106 4.10 -3.35 -16.79
C LYS A 106 5.11 -4.48 -16.58
N ARG A 107 6.38 -4.24 -16.94
CA ARG A 107 7.48 -5.19 -16.68
C ARG A 107 7.71 -5.41 -15.20
N TRP A 108 7.69 -4.34 -14.41
CA TRP A 108 7.79 -4.44 -12.96
C TRP A 108 6.64 -5.26 -12.37
N LEU A 109 5.39 -5.07 -12.81
CA LEU A 109 4.24 -5.87 -12.39
C LEU A 109 4.43 -7.36 -12.71
N ALA A 110 4.96 -7.67 -13.89
CA ALA A 110 5.27 -9.05 -14.27
C ALA A 110 6.36 -9.66 -13.37
N GLN A 111 7.38 -8.89 -13.02
CA GLN A 111 8.43 -9.31 -12.10
C GLN A 111 7.86 -9.58 -10.70
N VAL A 112 7.07 -8.67 -10.13
CA VAL A 112 6.42 -8.84 -8.83
C VAL A 112 5.50 -10.07 -8.82
N GLY A 113 4.74 -10.28 -9.88
CA GLY A 113 3.90 -11.46 -10.04
C GLY A 113 4.71 -12.76 -10.04
N ARG A 114 5.81 -12.80 -10.77
CA ARG A 114 6.75 -13.93 -10.78
C ARG A 114 7.32 -14.21 -9.38
N GLU A 115 7.83 -13.19 -8.73
CA GLU A 115 8.40 -13.30 -7.39
C GLU A 115 7.37 -13.85 -6.39
N ARG A 116 6.12 -13.39 -6.47
CA ARG A 116 5.04 -13.90 -5.62
C ARG A 116 4.73 -15.38 -5.88
N ILE A 117 4.78 -15.82 -7.13
CA ILE A 117 4.61 -17.24 -7.49
C ILE A 117 5.79 -18.07 -6.96
N GLU A 118 7.02 -17.60 -7.15
CA GLU A 118 8.24 -18.28 -6.67
C GLU A 118 8.24 -18.43 -5.15
N GLU A 119 7.74 -17.46 -4.41
CA GLU A 119 7.57 -17.52 -2.95
C GLU A 119 6.61 -18.63 -2.48
N THR A 120 5.67 -19.05 -3.31
CA THR A 120 4.80 -20.17 -2.95
C THR A 120 5.55 -21.52 -3.03
N ILE A 121 6.62 -21.57 -3.81
CA ILE A 121 7.49 -22.74 -3.98
C ILE A 121 8.60 -22.72 -2.93
N ASP A 122 9.18 -21.54 -2.69
CA ASP A 122 10.26 -21.30 -1.74
C ASP A 122 9.93 -20.08 -0.85
N PRO A 123 9.22 -20.30 0.28
CA PRO A 123 8.82 -19.20 1.18
C PRO A 123 9.98 -18.43 1.82
N GLU A 124 11.19 -19.01 1.86
CA GLU A 124 12.38 -18.34 2.39
C GLU A 124 12.68 -17.05 1.62
N GLN A 125 12.38 -17.00 0.32
CA GLN A 125 12.55 -15.79 -0.50
C GLN A 125 11.75 -14.60 0.01
N ALA A 126 10.55 -14.83 0.57
CA ALA A 126 9.76 -13.76 1.18
C ALA A 126 10.42 -13.21 2.45
N ILE A 127 11.03 -14.09 3.25
CA ILE A 127 11.75 -13.70 4.46
C ILE A 127 12.99 -12.90 4.10
N ASP A 128 13.78 -13.36 3.14
CA ASP A 128 14.99 -12.66 2.66
C ASP A 128 14.64 -11.28 2.13
N ARG A 129 13.57 -11.15 1.36
CA ARG A 129 13.10 -9.86 0.85
C ARG A 129 12.67 -8.92 1.98
N ALA A 130 12.01 -9.43 3.02
CA ALA A 130 11.65 -8.63 4.19
C ALA A 130 12.90 -8.10 4.90
N LEU A 131 13.93 -8.95 5.11
CA LEU A 131 15.20 -8.56 5.72
C LEU A 131 15.91 -7.48 4.91
N GLU A 132 16.03 -7.66 3.60
CA GLU A 132 16.62 -6.67 2.70
C GLU A 132 15.87 -5.33 2.74
N THR A 133 14.54 -5.38 2.82
CA THR A 133 13.72 -4.17 2.91
C THR A 133 14.00 -3.40 4.19
N TYR A 134 14.09 -4.07 5.33
CA TYR A 134 14.47 -3.43 6.60
C TYR A 134 15.88 -2.84 6.55
N GLN A 135 16.84 -3.56 5.96
CA GLN A 135 18.22 -3.06 5.78
C GLN A 135 18.24 -1.81 4.88
N LYS A 136 17.52 -1.82 3.76
CA LYS A 136 17.40 -0.66 2.85
C LYS A 136 16.76 0.55 3.52
N LYS A 137 15.86 0.33 4.47
CA LYS A 137 15.25 1.39 5.30
C LYS A 137 16.20 1.94 6.38
N GLY A 138 17.37 1.35 6.56
CA GLY A 138 18.40 1.82 7.49
C GLY A 138 18.23 1.32 8.92
N TYR A 139 17.41 0.32 9.18
CA TYR A 139 17.32 -0.30 10.51
C TYR A 139 18.58 -1.08 10.86
N SER A 140 18.99 -1.01 12.14
CA SER A 140 20.13 -1.78 12.63
C SER A 140 19.83 -3.27 12.69
N GLU A 141 20.87 -4.11 12.65
CA GLU A 141 20.72 -5.56 12.78
C GLU A 141 20.05 -5.96 14.10
N ASP A 142 20.40 -5.30 15.20
CA ASP A 142 19.77 -5.54 16.50
C ASP A 142 18.28 -5.23 16.49
N TRP A 143 17.89 -4.12 15.86
CA TRP A 143 16.48 -3.77 15.71
C TRP A 143 15.75 -4.81 14.86
N ILE A 144 16.32 -5.23 13.73
CA ILE A 144 15.73 -6.25 12.83
C ILE A 144 15.55 -7.57 13.60
N HIS A 145 16.53 -7.99 14.37
CA HIS A 145 16.46 -9.19 15.19
C HIS A 145 15.30 -9.13 16.20
N GLN A 146 15.18 -8.04 16.95
CA GLN A 146 14.07 -7.84 17.90
C GLN A 146 12.72 -7.81 17.20
N ARG A 147 12.64 -7.19 16.03
CA ARG A 147 11.41 -7.14 15.24
C ARG A 147 10.95 -8.53 14.79
N ILE A 148 11.85 -9.36 14.33
CA ILE A 148 11.57 -10.75 13.93
C ILE A 148 11.07 -11.56 15.13
N LEU A 149 11.73 -11.44 16.28
CA LEU A 149 11.28 -12.11 17.51
C LEU A 149 9.87 -11.66 17.90
N SER A 150 9.57 -10.37 17.80
CA SER A 150 8.23 -9.85 18.12
C SER A 150 7.15 -10.39 17.15
N ILE A 151 7.48 -10.59 15.88
CA ILE A 151 6.57 -11.21 14.91
C ILE A 151 6.25 -12.66 15.32
N ARG A 152 7.27 -13.42 15.72
CA ARG A 152 7.10 -14.81 16.18
C ARG A 152 6.21 -14.88 17.42
N VAL A 153 6.52 -14.08 18.43
CA VAL A 153 5.74 -14.02 19.69
C VAL A 153 4.27 -13.64 19.40
N ARG A 154 4.06 -12.67 18.52
CA ARG A 154 2.71 -12.30 18.11
C ARG A 154 1.97 -13.43 17.41
N ASN A 155 2.63 -14.17 16.54
CA ASN A 155 2.01 -15.30 15.85
C ASN A 155 1.62 -16.41 16.85
N GLU A 156 2.46 -16.68 17.83
CA GLU A 156 2.16 -17.60 18.93
C GLU A 156 0.95 -17.12 19.75
N LEU A 157 0.89 -15.82 20.09
CA LEU A 157 -0.23 -15.22 20.81
C LEU A 157 -1.55 -15.31 20.02
N THR A 158 -1.53 -14.98 18.73
CA THR A 158 -2.72 -15.07 17.88
C THR A 158 -3.18 -16.51 17.67
N ALA A 159 -2.26 -17.48 17.61
CA ALA A 159 -2.58 -18.89 17.57
C ALA A 159 -3.29 -19.36 18.87
N GLU A 160 -2.85 -18.90 20.04
CA GLU A 160 -3.52 -19.14 21.32
C GLU A 160 -4.92 -18.53 21.35
N TRP A 161 -5.09 -17.30 20.86
CA TRP A 161 -6.41 -16.69 20.75
C TRP A 161 -7.35 -17.52 19.89
N GLN A 162 -6.88 -17.96 18.75
CA GLN A 162 -7.66 -18.81 17.84
C GLN A 162 -8.02 -20.16 18.50
N ALA A 163 -7.08 -20.80 19.17
CA ALA A 163 -7.31 -22.07 19.88
C ALA A 163 -8.35 -21.93 21.01
N ARG A 164 -8.49 -20.74 21.59
CA ARG A 164 -9.47 -20.39 22.63
C ARG A 164 -10.78 -19.84 22.07
N GLY A 165 -11.00 -19.88 20.77
CA GLY A 165 -12.24 -19.46 20.12
C GLY A 165 -12.41 -17.95 19.99
N VAL A 166 -11.33 -17.16 20.11
CA VAL A 166 -11.38 -15.72 19.85
C VAL A 166 -11.57 -15.48 18.34
N GLU A 167 -12.55 -14.67 17.99
CA GLU A 167 -12.89 -14.38 16.60
C GLU A 167 -11.81 -13.52 15.93
N GLN A 168 -11.32 -13.99 14.79
CA GLN A 168 -10.33 -13.25 13.99
C GLN A 168 -10.96 -11.95 13.46
N GLY A 169 -10.16 -10.91 13.37
CA GLY A 169 -10.59 -9.59 12.93
C GLY A 169 -10.95 -8.69 14.11
N ARG A 170 -12.24 -8.54 14.44
CA ARG A 170 -12.70 -7.58 15.46
C ARG A 170 -12.15 -7.86 16.86
N GLU A 171 -12.25 -9.09 17.32
CA GLU A 171 -11.78 -9.46 18.68
C GLU A 171 -10.26 -9.39 18.77
N TYR A 172 -9.53 -9.79 17.71
CA TYR A 172 -8.08 -9.63 17.65
C TYR A 172 -7.67 -8.16 17.70
N ALA A 173 -8.42 -7.29 17.04
CA ALA A 173 -8.17 -5.84 17.08
C ALA A 173 -8.38 -5.28 18.50
N ILE A 174 -9.44 -5.69 19.17
CA ILE A 174 -9.72 -5.29 20.56
C ILE A 174 -8.59 -5.72 21.50
N LEU A 175 -8.20 -7.00 21.46
CA LEU A 175 -7.12 -7.52 22.30
C LEU A 175 -5.77 -6.86 21.99
N THR A 176 -5.49 -6.58 20.72
CA THR A 176 -4.30 -5.83 20.32
C THR A 176 -4.31 -4.40 20.88
N ASP A 177 -5.46 -3.73 20.85
CA ASP A 177 -5.61 -2.39 21.43
C ASP A 177 -5.42 -2.41 22.95
N GLU A 178 -5.92 -3.44 23.65
CA GLU A 178 -5.70 -3.58 25.09
C GLU A 178 -4.22 -3.74 25.43
N ILE A 179 -3.48 -4.52 24.66
CA ILE A 179 -2.02 -4.64 24.83
C ILE A 179 -1.35 -3.28 24.63
N THR A 180 -1.65 -2.59 23.54
CA THR A 180 -1.04 -1.29 23.23
C THR A 180 -1.40 -0.24 24.29
N LYS A 181 -2.65 -0.22 24.77
CA LYS A 181 -3.10 0.69 25.85
C LYS A 181 -2.40 0.42 27.18
N ALA A 182 -2.10 -0.84 27.48
CA ALA A 182 -1.51 -1.23 28.77
C ALA A 182 -0.18 -0.53 29.04
N TRP A 183 0.63 -0.29 27.99
CA TRP A 183 1.93 0.36 28.13
C TRP A 183 1.99 1.78 27.57
N SER A 184 1.20 2.11 26.55
CA SER A 184 1.22 3.43 25.89
C SER A 184 0.10 4.38 26.36
N GLY A 185 -0.97 3.85 26.95
CA GLY A 185 -2.18 4.61 27.26
C GLY A 185 -3.06 4.91 26.04
N MET A 186 -2.72 4.40 24.87
CA MET A 186 -3.39 4.71 23.60
C MET A 186 -3.81 3.45 22.86
N THR A 187 -4.89 3.55 22.05
CA THR A 187 -5.22 2.52 21.06
C THR A 187 -4.15 2.50 19.96
N THR A 188 -4.12 1.41 19.18
CA THR A 188 -3.23 1.30 18.01
C THR A 188 -3.42 2.47 17.05
N ARG A 189 -4.67 2.85 16.75
CA ARG A 189 -4.96 3.98 15.86
C ARG A 189 -4.48 5.31 16.43
N GLN A 190 -4.73 5.58 17.71
CA GLN A 190 -4.25 6.79 18.38
C GLN A 190 -2.73 6.88 18.35
N TYR A 191 -2.04 5.77 18.56
CA TYR A 191 -0.59 5.74 18.56
C TYR A 191 -0.01 5.90 17.14
N LYS A 192 -0.63 5.31 16.12
CA LYS A 192 -0.30 5.59 14.72
C LYS A 192 -0.45 7.08 14.39
N ASN A 193 -1.54 7.68 14.79
CA ASN A 193 -1.79 9.12 14.58
C ASN A 193 -0.74 9.99 15.26
N LEU A 194 -0.35 9.65 16.50
CA LEU A 194 0.72 10.35 17.22
C LEU A 194 2.05 10.30 16.44
N LYS A 195 2.36 9.16 15.83
CA LYS A 195 3.57 8.98 15.01
C LYS A 195 3.44 9.51 13.58
N GLY A 196 2.29 10.07 13.19
CA GLY A 196 2.04 10.55 11.83
C GLY A 196 1.93 9.44 10.78
N LEU A 197 1.61 8.22 11.19
CA LEU A 197 1.50 7.05 10.32
C LEU A 197 0.08 6.91 9.75
N LYS A 198 -0.02 6.34 8.55
CA LYS A 198 -1.29 6.00 7.89
C LYS A 198 -1.35 4.52 7.53
N LYS A 199 -0.82 4.15 6.37
CA LYS A 199 -0.77 2.75 5.90
C LYS A 199 0.38 1.96 6.52
N GLU A 200 1.40 2.65 6.99
CA GLU A 200 2.62 2.07 7.52
C GLU A 200 2.31 1.17 8.74
N ASN A 201 3.09 0.12 8.88
CA ASN A 201 2.97 -0.77 10.03
C ASN A 201 3.47 -0.04 11.30
N LEU A 202 2.62 0.04 12.33
CA LEU A 202 2.99 0.72 13.57
C LEU A 202 4.25 0.14 14.20
N ARG A 203 4.38 -1.19 14.23
CA ARG A 203 5.53 -1.85 14.86
C ARG A 203 6.85 -1.62 14.12
N ASP A 204 6.81 -1.46 12.80
CA ASP A 204 7.99 -1.11 12.01
C ASP A 204 8.48 0.33 12.29
N ASN A 205 7.65 1.14 12.93
CA ASN A 205 7.95 2.51 13.35
C ASN A 205 8.11 2.66 14.87
N MET A 206 8.35 1.56 15.55
CA MET A 206 8.65 1.50 16.98
C MET A 206 10.18 1.43 17.22
N SER A 207 10.63 2.04 18.33
CA SER A 207 11.96 1.79 18.85
C SER A 207 12.09 0.36 19.38
N THR A 208 13.32 -0.10 19.63
CA THR A 208 13.55 -1.42 20.24
C THR A 208 12.80 -1.57 21.56
N LEU A 209 12.79 -0.54 22.40
CA LEU A 209 12.06 -0.55 23.67
C LEU A 209 10.55 -0.69 23.49
N GLU A 210 9.98 0.08 22.55
CA GLU A 210 8.55 -0.01 22.23
C GLU A 210 8.17 -1.40 21.72
N ILE A 211 9.01 -2.04 20.90
CA ILE A 211 8.80 -3.41 20.41
C ILE A 211 8.77 -4.42 21.57
N VAL A 212 9.66 -4.25 22.54
CA VAL A 212 9.74 -5.15 23.72
C VAL A 212 8.50 -4.98 24.63
N LEU A 213 7.99 -3.76 24.75
CA LEU A 213 6.82 -3.47 25.58
C LEU A 213 5.49 -3.90 24.96
N ASN A 214 5.41 -3.95 23.62
CA ASN A 214 4.20 -4.30 22.87
C ASN A 214 4.07 -5.80 22.64
#